data_85ffe812feedb64657afad60ad3dc4f0
#
_entry.id   85ffe812feedb64657afad60ad3dc4f0
#
_cell.length_a   1.000
_cell.length_b   1.000
_cell.length_c   1.000
_cell.angle_alpha   90.00
_cell.angle_beta   90.00
_cell.angle_gamma   90.00
#
_symmetry.space_group_name_H-M   'P 1'
#
loop_
_entity.id
_entity.type
_entity.pdbx_description
1 polymer ?
#
loop_
_entity_poly.entity_id
_entity_poly.type
_entity_poly.pdbx_seq_one_letter_code
_entity_poly.pdbx_strand_id
1 'polypeptide(L)'
;IQYGSFSGLFLGDAHAEDVIEGLNILGFNNHQFDVVKISHHGSERNTNIESLSLLGKTDYILCANNEKHYHPNNMTLARILSLDNTPTIHLSSNNPSLLEKINDFKKLGFSINESYPTNGVNTLCYEYK
;
A
#
# COMPACT_ATOMS: atom_id res chain seq x y z
N ILE A 1 -8.55 9.07 -8.15
CA ILE A 1 -9.70 8.61 -8.92
C ILE A 1 -10.89 8.52 -7.98
N GLN A 2 -12.00 9.09 -8.39
CA GLN A 2 -13.27 8.97 -7.68
C GLN A 2 -14.35 8.49 -8.64
N TYR A 3 -15.14 7.50 -8.20
CA TYR A 3 -16.28 7.00 -8.95
C TYR A 3 -17.41 6.61 -7.99
N GLY A 4 -18.47 7.40 -7.99
CA GLY A 4 -19.53 7.27 -6.99
C GLY A 4 -19.00 7.46 -5.58
N SER A 5 -19.22 6.47 -4.71
CA SER A 5 -18.66 6.45 -3.34
C SER A 5 -17.23 5.92 -3.28
N PHE A 6 -16.74 5.24 -4.33
CA PHE A 6 -15.37 4.72 -4.39
C PHE A 6 -14.34 5.82 -4.60
N SER A 7 -13.24 5.76 -3.86
CA SER A 7 -12.10 6.65 -4.00
C SER A 7 -10.77 5.89 -3.96
N GLY A 8 -9.95 6.10 -4.98
CA GLY A 8 -8.63 5.49 -5.08
C GLY A 8 -7.53 6.54 -5.27
N LEU A 9 -6.40 6.36 -4.59
CA LEU A 9 -5.23 7.22 -4.71
C LEU A 9 -4.05 6.44 -5.29
N PHE A 10 -3.43 6.99 -6.33
CA PHE A 10 -2.28 6.37 -7.01
C PHE A 10 -1.08 7.31 -6.93
N LEU A 11 -0.11 6.99 -6.09
CA LEU A 11 0.99 7.89 -5.73
C LEU A 11 2.14 7.92 -6.75
N GLY A 12 2.10 7.06 -7.77
CA GLY A 12 3.22 7.00 -8.76
C GLY A 12 4.56 6.74 -8.08
N ASP A 13 5.51 7.64 -8.29
CA ASP A 13 6.83 7.64 -7.66
C ASP A 13 7.05 8.89 -6.78
N ALA A 14 5.96 9.55 -6.34
CA ALA A 14 6.01 10.74 -5.51
C ALA A 14 6.81 10.51 -4.23
N HIS A 15 7.55 11.51 -3.78
CA HIS A 15 8.17 11.51 -2.46
C HIS A 15 7.13 11.78 -1.36
N ALA A 16 7.44 11.38 -0.14
CA ALA A 16 6.50 11.52 0.98
C ALA A 16 6.07 12.96 1.22
N GLU A 17 6.99 13.90 1.07
CA GLU A 17 6.75 15.34 1.22
C GLU A 17 5.77 15.85 0.15
N ASP A 18 5.93 15.40 -1.11
CA ASP A 18 5.02 15.78 -2.22
C ASP A 18 3.60 15.22 -1.98
N VAL A 19 3.50 14.01 -1.41
CA VAL A 19 2.21 13.42 -1.02
C VAL A 19 1.53 14.24 0.06
N ILE A 20 2.27 14.62 1.10
CA ILE A 20 1.77 15.44 2.22
C ILE A 20 1.28 16.80 1.68
N GLU A 21 2.11 17.47 0.89
CA GLU A 21 1.75 18.76 0.31
C GLU A 21 0.52 18.65 -0.61
N GLY A 22 0.49 17.64 -1.47
CA GLY A 22 -0.63 17.41 -2.40
C GLY A 22 -1.94 17.16 -1.66
N LEU A 23 -1.95 16.33 -0.62
CA LEU A 23 -3.14 16.07 0.19
C LEU A 23 -3.62 17.33 0.92
N ASN A 24 -2.69 18.14 1.44
CA ASN A 24 -3.00 19.42 2.07
C ASN A 24 -3.66 20.41 1.10
N ILE A 25 -3.04 20.62 -0.07
CA ILE A 25 -3.54 21.57 -1.09
C ILE A 25 -4.92 21.15 -1.60
N LEU A 26 -5.14 19.84 -1.80
CA LEU A 26 -6.39 19.29 -2.32
C LEU A 26 -7.47 19.14 -1.24
N GLY A 27 -7.16 19.38 0.02
CA GLY A 27 -8.11 19.26 1.14
C GLY A 27 -8.46 17.82 1.52
N PHE A 28 -7.58 16.86 1.24
CA PHE A 28 -7.78 15.43 1.51
C PHE A 28 -7.17 14.94 2.83
N ASN A 29 -6.79 15.83 3.76
CA ASN A 29 -6.11 15.48 5.01
C ASN A 29 -6.85 14.51 5.93
N ASN A 30 -8.15 14.36 5.79
CA ASN A 30 -8.97 13.40 6.54
C ASN A 30 -9.85 12.58 5.59
N HIS A 31 -9.48 12.54 4.31
CA HIS A 31 -10.23 11.75 3.34
C HIS A 31 -9.88 10.28 3.53
N GLN A 32 -10.91 9.45 3.63
CA GLN A 32 -10.73 8.01 3.67
C GLN A 32 -10.77 7.46 2.25
N PHE A 33 -9.62 7.01 1.76
CA PHE A 33 -9.53 6.32 0.48
C PHE A 33 -9.91 4.84 0.66
N ASP A 34 -10.63 4.27 -0.30
CA ASP A 34 -10.90 2.82 -0.31
C ASP A 34 -9.63 2.04 -0.63
N VAL A 35 -8.80 2.57 -1.53
CA VAL A 35 -7.54 1.95 -1.90
C VAL A 35 -6.45 2.98 -2.21
N VAL A 36 -5.23 2.66 -1.80
CA VAL A 36 -4.04 3.47 -2.10
C VAL A 36 -2.94 2.60 -2.72
N LYS A 37 -2.55 2.92 -3.96
CA LYS A 37 -1.31 2.36 -4.54
C LYS A 37 -0.13 3.11 -3.98
N ILE A 38 0.68 2.41 -3.18
CA ILE A 38 1.87 2.95 -2.51
C ILE A 38 2.91 3.43 -3.52
N SER A 39 3.57 4.54 -3.20
CA SER A 39 4.58 5.16 -4.03
C SER A 39 5.77 4.24 -4.28
N HIS A 40 6.36 4.37 -5.48
CA HIS A 40 7.63 3.78 -5.88
C HIS A 40 7.81 2.32 -5.43
N HIS A 41 6.79 1.49 -5.73
CA HIS A 41 6.80 0.03 -5.42
C HIS A 41 6.96 -0.32 -3.93
N GLY A 42 6.70 0.62 -3.03
CA GLY A 42 6.96 0.44 -1.59
C GLY A 42 8.39 0.77 -1.17
N SER A 43 9.04 1.71 -1.86
CA SER A 43 10.36 2.26 -1.45
C SER A 43 10.24 2.98 -0.10
N GLU A 44 11.13 2.66 0.83
CA GLU A 44 11.20 3.34 2.14
C GLU A 44 11.59 4.82 2.05
N ARG A 45 12.22 5.24 0.94
CA ARG A 45 12.59 6.63 0.69
C ARG A 45 11.41 7.49 0.23
N ASN A 46 10.39 6.85 -0.34
CA ASN A 46 9.20 7.51 -0.87
C ASN A 46 8.00 7.43 0.08
N THR A 47 8.17 6.78 1.24
CA THR A 47 7.08 6.52 2.18
C THR A 47 7.57 6.82 3.61
N ASN A 48 6.91 7.71 4.33
CA ASN A 48 7.18 7.93 5.75
C ASN A 48 5.90 7.77 6.59
N ILE A 49 6.04 7.75 7.90
CA ILE A 49 4.91 7.59 8.83
C ILE A 49 3.89 8.72 8.66
N GLU A 50 4.36 9.96 8.46
CA GLU A 50 3.50 11.13 8.33
C GLU A 50 2.61 11.02 7.09
N SER A 51 3.19 10.74 5.90
CA SER A 51 2.41 10.56 4.67
C SER A 51 1.42 9.41 4.77
N LEU A 52 1.80 8.28 5.37
CA LEU A 52 0.90 7.14 5.56
C LEU A 52 -0.24 7.45 6.54
N SER A 53 0.03 8.21 7.61
CA SER A 53 -1.00 8.56 8.60
C SER A 53 -2.11 9.45 8.02
N LEU A 54 -1.79 10.26 7.01
CA LEU A 54 -2.77 11.09 6.30
C LEU A 54 -3.71 10.29 5.39
N LEU A 55 -3.32 9.07 5.01
CA LEU A 55 -4.14 8.21 4.15
C LEU A 55 -5.29 7.55 4.90
N GLY A 56 -5.23 7.54 6.23
CA GLY A 56 -6.21 6.86 7.07
C GLY A 56 -6.20 5.34 6.92
N LYS A 57 -7.29 4.69 7.32
CA LYS A 57 -7.43 3.25 7.13
C LYS A 57 -7.89 2.97 5.70
N THR A 58 -7.09 2.27 4.94
CA THR A 58 -7.28 1.99 3.52
C THR A 58 -6.73 0.62 3.15
N ASP A 59 -7.15 0.08 2.01
CA ASP A 59 -6.47 -1.05 1.40
C ASP A 59 -5.23 -0.54 0.64
N TYR A 60 -4.12 -1.26 0.74
CA TYR A 60 -2.87 -0.89 0.08
C TYR A 60 -2.60 -1.76 -1.14
N ILE A 61 -2.17 -1.14 -2.24
CA ILE A 61 -1.63 -1.85 -3.41
C ILE A 61 -0.11 -1.68 -3.45
N LEU A 62 0.62 -2.80 -3.46
CA LEU A 62 2.07 -2.86 -3.61
C LEU A 62 2.43 -3.53 -4.94
N CYS A 63 2.77 -2.71 -5.93
CA CYS A 63 3.19 -3.17 -7.25
C CYS A 63 4.68 -3.51 -7.26
N ALA A 64 5.06 -4.65 -6.68
CA ALA A 64 6.44 -5.09 -6.56
C ALA A 64 6.54 -6.62 -6.62
N ASN A 65 7.71 -7.15 -6.96
CA ASN A 65 8.00 -8.59 -6.97
C ASN A 65 9.18 -8.99 -6.07
N ASN A 66 9.78 -8.04 -5.35
CA ASN A 66 10.92 -8.23 -4.45
C ASN A 66 12.23 -8.68 -5.14
N GLU A 67 12.32 -8.66 -6.47
CA GLU A 67 13.53 -9.09 -7.20
C GLU A 67 14.52 -7.93 -7.35
N LYS A 68 14.11 -6.87 -8.02
CA LYS A 68 14.94 -5.67 -8.24
C LYS A 68 14.69 -4.65 -7.13
N HIS A 69 15.74 -4.16 -6.51
CA HIS A 69 15.71 -3.20 -5.39
C HIS A 69 15.02 -3.70 -4.11
N TYR A 70 14.61 -4.96 -4.05
CA TYR A 70 13.97 -5.60 -2.88
C TYR A 70 12.72 -4.88 -2.37
N HIS A 71 11.97 -4.25 -3.30
CA HIS A 71 10.70 -3.61 -2.97
C HIS A 71 9.56 -4.65 -2.84
N PRO A 72 8.59 -4.41 -1.93
CA PRO A 72 8.54 -3.33 -0.94
C PRO A 72 9.65 -3.49 0.10
N ASN A 73 10.25 -2.37 0.56
CA ASN A 73 11.23 -2.45 1.63
C ASN A 73 10.56 -2.84 2.96
N ASN A 74 11.31 -3.53 3.83
CA ASN A 74 10.81 -3.94 5.16
C ASN A 74 10.35 -2.74 5.99
N MET A 75 11.03 -1.60 5.87
CA MET A 75 10.66 -0.38 6.58
C MET A 75 9.29 0.15 6.16
N THR A 76 8.94 0.05 4.88
CA THR A 76 7.60 0.44 4.38
C THR A 76 6.51 -0.44 4.98
N LEU A 77 6.72 -1.77 4.99
CA LEU A 77 5.80 -2.71 5.62
C LEU A 77 5.66 -2.45 7.12
N ALA A 78 6.77 -2.24 7.82
CA ALA A 78 6.77 -1.93 9.24
C ALA A 78 6.00 -0.64 9.56
N ARG A 79 6.14 0.41 8.74
CA ARG A 79 5.39 1.67 8.89
C ARG A 79 3.89 1.46 8.71
N ILE A 80 3.48 0.70 7.68
CA ILE A 80 2.06 0.35 7.47
C ILE A 80 1.52 -0.40 8.71
N LEU A 81 2.24 -1.42 9.17
CA LEU A 81 1.85 -2.24 10.33
C LEU A 81 1.84 -1.46 11.66
N SER A 82 2.61 -0.39 11.77
CA SER A 82 2.57 0.48 12.95
C SER A 82 1.33 1.37 13.02
N LEU A 83 0.67 1.62 11.89
CA LEU A 83 -0.53 2.44 11.78
C LEU A 83 -1.82 1.60 11.72
N ASP A 84 -1.75 0.41 11.14
CA ASP A 84 -2.85 -0.54 11.09
C ASP A 84 -2.34 -1.94 11.50
N ASN A 85 -2.92 -2.53 12.54
CA ASN A 85 -2.52 -3.83 13.06
C ASN A 85 -3.06 -5.01 12.23
N THR A 86 -3.93 -4.76 11.27
CA THR A 86 -4.52 -5.76 10.36
C THR A 86 -4.72 -5.20 8.94
N PRO A 87 -3.67 -4.63 8.30
CA PRO A 87 -3.83 -4.01 7.00
C PRO A 87 -4.22 -5.02 5.93
N THR A 88 -5.02 -4.57 4.96
CA THR A 88 -5.23 -5.28 3.69
C THR A 88 -4.18 -4.84 2.69
N ILE A 89 -3.40 -5.79 2.16
CA ILE A 89 -2.32 -5.52 1.20
C ILE A 89 -2.53 -6.36 -0.06
N HIS A 90 -2.77 -5.69 -1.17
CA HIS A 90 -2.88 -6.30 -2.49
C HIS A 90 -1.50 -6.28 -3.18
N LEU A 91 -0.94 -7.45 -3.39
CA LEU A 91 0.35 -7.63 -4.05
C LEU A 91 0.15 -7.84 -5.55
N SER A 92 0.94 -7.18 -6.40
CA SER A 92 0.88 -7.38 -7.86
C SER A 92 1.60 -8.63 -8.34
N SER A 93 2.24 -9.38 -7.44
CA SER A 93 3.05 -10.56 -7.77
C SER A 93 2.89 -11.62 -6.69
N ASN A 94 2.95 -12.89 -7.11
CA ASN A 94 3.04 -14.05 -6.24
C ASN A 94 4.47 -14.61 -6.18
N ASN A 95 5.47 -13.78 -6.45
CA ASN A 95 6.87 -14.18 -6.37
C ASN A 95 7.20 -14.76 -4.98
N PRO A 96 7.83 -15.96 -4.90
CA PRO A 96 8.10 -16.63 -3.62
C PRO A 96 8.87 -15.76 -2.62
N SER A 97 9.83 -14.96 -3.07
CA SER A 97 10.62 -14.10 -2.17
C SER A 97 9.79 -12.96 -1.59
N LEU A 98 8.78 -12.47 -2.31
CA LEU A 98 7.83 -11.48 -1.78
C LEU A 98 6.89 -12.11 -0.76
N LEU A 99 6.37 -13.30 -1.05
CA LEU A 99 5.49 -14.02 -0.12
C LEU A 99 6.24 -14.43 1.16
N GLU A 100 7.50 -14.83 1.03
CA GLU A 100 8.37 -15.13 2.19
C GLU A 100 8.54 -13.89 3.07
N LYS A 101 8.81 -12.73 2.48
CA LYS A 101 8.90 -11.45 3.21
C LYS A 101 7.62 -11.15 4.01
N ILE A 102 6.44 -11.31 3.42
CA ILE A 102 5.15 -11.13 4.11
C ILE A 102 5.02 -12.15 5.25
N ASN A 103 5.36 -13.42 5.00
CA ASN A 103 5.31 -14.47 5.99
C ASN A 103 6.26 -14.22 7.18
N ASP A 104 7.41 -13.60 6.95
CA ASP A 104 8.34 -13.25 8.04
C ASP A 104 7.74 -12.23 9.00
N PHE A 105 7.00 -11.24 8.50
CA PHE A 105 6.23 -10.33 9.37
C PHE A 105 5.15 -11.08 10.15
N LYS A 106 4.45 -12.03 9.53
CA LYS A 106 3.45 -12.88 10.23
C LYS A 106 4.07 -13.74 11.32
N LYS A 107 5.25 -14.33 11.09
CA LYS A 107 6.01 -15.06 12.10
C LYS A 107 6.41 -14.19 13.30
N LEU A 108 6.60 -12.88 13.09
CA LEU A 108 6.85 -11.91 14.16
C LEU A 108 5.58 -11.51 14.93
N GLY A 109 4.41 -12.05 14.57
CA GLY A 109 3.15 -11.82 15.24
C GLY A 109 2.26 -10.74 14.61
N PHE A 110 2.64 -10.20 13.45
CA PHE A 110 1.79 -9.25 12.73
C PHE A 110 0.69 -9.97 11.94
N SER A 111 -0.49 -9.36 11.89
CA SER A 111 -1.61 -9.84 11.07
C SER A 111 -1.66 -9.03 9.77
N ILE A 112 -1.62 -9.72 8.63
CA ILE A 112 -1.69 -9.09 7.31
C ILE A 112 -2.73 -9.85 6.49
N ASN A 113 -3.71 -9.13 5.96
CA ASN A 113 -4.67 -9.66 4.98
C ASN A 113 -4.09 -9.42 3.59
N GLU A 114 -3.36 -10.41 3.06
CA GLU A 114 -2.80 -10.28 1.72
C GLU A 114 -3.67 -10.93 0.65
N SER A 115 -3.64 -10.33 -0.54
CA SER A 115 -4.07 -10.95 -1.78
C SER A 115 -2.99 -10.81 -2.85
N TYR A 116 -2.93 -11.76 -3.77
CA TYR A 116 -1.95 -11.80 -4.85
C TYR A 116 -2.53 -12.49 -6.08
N PRO A 117 -1.93 -12.30 -7.28
CA PRO A 117 -2.42 -12.90 -8.50
C PRO A 117 -2.47 -14.42 -8.43
N THR A 118 -3.57 -14.99 -8.88
CA THR A 118 -3.75 -16.43 -9.02
C THR A 118 -4.13 -16.76 -10.46
N ASN A 119 -3.62 -17.86 -11.01
CA ASN A 119 -3.94 -18.34 -12.38
C ASN A 119 -3.76 -17.27 -13.47
N GLY A 120 -2.74 -16.41 -13.34
CA GLY A 120 -2.46 -15.35 -14.30
C GLY A 120 -3.40 -14.14 -14.22
N VAL A 121 -4.35 -14.12 -13.30
CA VAL A 121 -5.26 -12.98 -13.08
C VAL A 121 -4.64 -12.02 -12.08
N ASN A 122 -4.45 -10.79 -12.49
CA ASN A 122 -3.95 -9.68 -11.65
C ASN A 122 -4.95 -8.52 -11.65
N THR A 123 -6.15 -8.79 -11.15
CA THR A 123 -7.25 -7.82 -11.13
C THR A 123 -7.80 -7.70 -9.71
N LEU A 124 -7.97 -6.47 -9.24
CA LEU A 124 -8.73 -6.14 -8.06
C LEU A 124 -10.08 -5.56 -8.49
N CYS A 125 -11.15 -6.08 -7.90
CA CYS A 125 -12.50 -5.60 -8.15
C CYS A 125 -13.04 -4.97 -6.86
N TYR A 126 -13.50 -3.74 -6.95
CA TYR A 126 -14.27 -3.07 -5.90
C TYR A 126 -15.70 -2.94 -6.39
N GLU A 127 -16.65 -3.43 -5.60
CA GLU A 127 -18.05 -3.26 -5.91
C GLU A 127 -18.49 -1.82 -5.63
N TYR A 128 -19.14 -1.22 -6.61
CA TYR A 128 -19.80 0.08 -6.46
C TYR A 128 -21.05 -0.09 -5.58
N LYS A 129 -21.10 0.67 -4.50
CA LYS A 129 -22.27 0.76 -3.61
C LYS A 129 -23.04 2.04 -3.83
#